data_0ee105be586e163535ee76d7275a0d7f
#
_entry.id   0ee105be586e163535ee76d7275a0d7f
#
_cell.length_a   1.000
_cell.length_b   1.000
_cell.length_c   1.000
_cell.angle_alpha   90.00
_cell.angle_beta   90.00
_cell.angle_gamma   90.00
#
_symmetry.space_group_name_H-M   'P 1'
#
loop_
_entity.id
_entity.type
_entity.pdbx_description
1 polymer ?
#
loop_
_entity_poly.entity_id
_entity_poly.type
_entity_poly.pdbx_seq_one_letter_code
_entity_poly.pdbx_strand_id
1 'polypeptide(L)'
;MVRLRDQAVVNVQEELALTAADRQAKVIRQAWVRLGGKGYCLDLPLRVVWVQTPKEVLILGTNVAPEELSAAEVALLYKQRWHIELFFRWLKCILGCRHWLAESPQGVAIQIYLALIAALLLQLHTGRAPNRRMMELIQFYLLGVATLDELCAGLEREQARQQKKS
;
A
#
# COMPACT_ATOMS: atom_id res chain seq x y z
N MET A 1 8.12 -11.34 2.33
CA MET A 1 6.78 -11.58 2.95
C MET A 1 5.72 -11.68 1.88
N VAL A 2 4.83 -12.67 1.97
CA VAL A 2 3.77 -12.97 0.99
C VAL A 2 2.49 -13.41 1.70
N ARG A 3 1.31 -13.06 1.15
CA ARG A 3 0.04 -13.66 1.59
C ARG A 3 -0.12 -15.03 0.89
N LEU A 4 -0.34 -16.06 1.68
CA LEU A 4 -0.69 -17.38 1.17
C LEU A 4 -2.20 -17.44 0.92
N ARG A 5 -2.61 -18.27 -0.05
CA ARG A 5 -4.03 -18.53 -0.30
C ARG A 5 -4.59 -19.44 0.79
N ASP A 6 -5.87 -19.35 1.07
CA ASP A 6 -6.55 -20.17 2.09
C ASP A 6 -6.45 -21.68 1.80
N GLN A 7 -6.27 -22.05 0.54
CA GLN A 7 -6.09 -23.43 0.08
C GLN A 7 -4.62 -23.90 0.10
N ALA A 8 -3.68 -23.06 0.58
CA ALA A 8 -2.27 -23.46 0.65
C ALA A 8 -2.11 -24.65 1.61
N VAL A 9 -1.51 -25.72 1.11
CA VAL A 9 -1.19 -26.88 1.96
C VAL A 9 0.04 -26.53 2.80
N VAL A 10 -0.19 -26.41 4.10
CA VAL A 10 0.79 -25.96 5.10
C VAL A 10 1.08 -27.12 6.03
N ASN A 11 2.30 -27.67 5.98
CA ASN A 11 2.76 -28.73 6.87
C ASN A 11 3.56 -28.09 8.01
N VAL A 12 2.96 -28.01 9.19
CA VAL A 12 3.59 -27.44 10.38
C VAL A 12 4.74 -28.34 10.83
N GLN A 13 5.92 -27.75 11.02
CA GLN A 13 7.12 -28.43 11.53
C GLN A 13 7.31 -28.11 13.01
N GLU A 14 7.15 -26.83 13.38
CA GLU A 14 7.36 -26.33 14.73
C GLU A 14 6.45 -25.17 15.02
N GLU A 15 5.72 -25.22 16.15
CA GLU A 15 4.92 -24.12 16.66
C GLU A 15 5.80 -23.12 17.40
N LEU A 16 5.58 -21.84 17.17
CA LEU A 16 6.30 -20.75 17.81
C LEU A 16 5.41 -20.07 18.86
N ALA A 17 6.01 -19.72 20.00
CA ALA A 17 5.30 -19.03 21.07
C ALA A 17 4.89 -17.60 20.64
N LEU A 18 3.70 -17.17 21.07
CA LEU A 18 3.20 -15.82 20.85
C LEU A 18 3.47 -14.93 22.05
N THR A 19 4.02 -13.77 21.82
CA THR A 19 4.20 -12.71 22.82
C THR A 19 2.88 -11.98 23.11
N ALA A 20 2.85 -11.17 24.17
CA ALA A 20 1.70 -10.30 24.45
C ALA A 20 1.45 -9.27 23.32
N ALA A 21 2.52 -8.74 22.71
CA ALA A 21 2.46 -7.82 21.58
C ALA A 21 1.85 -8.49 20.33
N ASP A 22 2.20 -9.75 20.05
CA ASP A 22 1.64 -10.51 18.93
C ASP A 22 0.13 -10.69 19.08
N ARG A 23 -0.34 -11.01 20.30
CA ARG A 23 -1.77 -11.13 20.59
C ARG A 23 -2.52 -9.81 20.47
N GLN A 24 -1.91 -8.69 20.88
CA GLN A 24 -2.47 -7.35 20.68
C GLN A 24 -2.58 -6.99 19.19
N ALA A 25 -1.61 -7.43 18.39
CA ALA A 25 -1.63 -7.31 16.92
C ALA A 25 -2.60 -8.31 16.24
N LYS A 26 -3.39 -9.07 17.04
CA LYS A 26 -4.36 -10.09 16.58
C LYS A 26 -3.70 -11.25 15.84
N VAL A 27 -2.45 -11.53 16.13
CA VAL A 27 -1.81 -12.78 15.71
C VAL A 27 -2.40 -13.91 16.56
N ILE A 28 -2.93 -14.93 15.89
CA ILE A 28 -3.56 -16.10 16.55
C ILE A 28 -2.64 -17.32 16.56
N ARG A 29 -1.67 -17.38 15.65
CA ARG A 29 -0.74 -18.49 15.52
C ARG A 29 0.51 -18.07 14.75
N GLN A 30 1.65 -18.69 15.07
CA GLN A 30 2.85 -18.66 14.23
C GLN A 30 3.58 -20.00 14.29
N ALA A 31 4.17 -20.40 13.17
CA ALA A 31 4.86 -21.69 13.08
C ALA A 31 5.89 -21.70 11.94
N TRP A 32 6.91 -22.53 12.07
CA TRP A 32 7.71 -22.96 10.95
C TRP A 32 6.97 -24.05 10.17
N VAL A 33 6.89 -23.90 8.86
CA VAL A 33 6.12 -24.80 8.00
C VAL A 33 6.90 -25.16 6.74
N ARG A 34 6.52 -26.27 6.11
CA ARG A 34 6.84 -26.56 4.71
C ARG A 34 5.57 -26.41 3.88
N LEU A 35 5.69 -25.72 2.75
CA LEU A 35 4.58 -25.56 1.81
C LEU A 35 4.59 -26.71 0.80
N GLY A 36 3.44 -27.30 0.56
CA GLY A 36 3.24 -28.29 -0.49
C GLY A 36 2.52 -29.54 -0.02
N GLY A 37 1.90 -30.26 -0.99
CA GLY A 37 1.23 -31.52 -0.80
C GLY A 37 2.02 -32.71 -1.35
N LYS A 38 1.39 -33.88 -1.46
CA LYS A 38 1.97 -35.09 -2.07
C LYS A 38 2.42 -34.79 -3.50
N GLY A 39 3.73 -34.73 -3.74
CA GLY A 39 4.33 -34.54 -5.08
C GLY A 39 5.03 -33.19 -5.30
N TYR A 40 4.70 -32.15 -4.53
CA TYR A 40 5.35 -30.84 -4.59
C TYR A 40 5.52 -30.28 -3.19
N CYS A 41 6.73 -30.36 -2.66
CA CYS A 41 7.10 -29.75 -1.37
C CYS A 41 8.18 -28.70 -1.62
N LEU A 42 7.96 -27.49 -1.12
CA LEU A 42 9.00 -26.49 -1.08
C LEU A 42 9.96 -26.88 0.05
N ASP A 43 11.20 -27.25 -0.28
CA ASP A 43 12.20 -27.71 0.70
C ASP A 43 12.72 -26.62 1.64
N LEU A 44 12.32 -25.38 1.42
CA LEU A 44 12.71 -24.27 2.27
C LEU A 44 11.70 -24.10 3.42
N PRO A 45 12.17 -24.08 4.68
CA PRO A 45 11.30 -23.74 5.80
C PRO A 45 10.82 -22.31 5.65
N LEU A 46 9.52 -22.13 5.80
CA LEU A 46 8.87 -20.83 5.77
C LEU A 46 8.21 -20.58 7.11
N ARG A 47 8.44 -19.42 7.70
CA ARG A 47 7.67 -18.98 8.86
C ARG A 47 6.32 -18.46 8.41
N VAL A 48 5.25 -18.97 9.00
CA VAL A 48 3.88 -18.54 8.72
C VAL A 48 3.27 -17.93 9.97
N VAL A 49 2.62 -16.79 9.77
CA VAL A 49 1.92 -16.02 10.81
C VAL A 49 0.45 -15.92 10.41
N TRP A 50 -0.46 -16.35 11.27
CA TRP A 50 -1.90 -16.23 11.09
C TRP A 50 -2.41 -15.02 11.85
N VAL A 51 -3.06 -14.10 11.14
CA VAL A 51 -3.55 -12.83 11.69
C VAL A 51 -5.07 -12.77 11.54
N GLN A 52 -5.77 -12.64 12.66
CA GLN A 52 -7.23 -12.48 12.66
C GLN A 52 -7.61 -11.08 12.22
N THR A 53 -8.41 -10.97 11.17
CA THR A 53 -9.07 -9.72 10.76
C THR A 53 -10.58 -9.82 11.01
N PRO A 54 -11.34 -8.73 10.96
CA PRO A 54 -12.81 -8.80 11.10
C PRO A 54 -13.50 -9.63 10.01
N LYS A 55 -12.84 -9.85 8.86
CA LYS A 55 -13.45 -10.54 7.72
C LYS A 55 -12.90 -11.96 7.52
N GLU A 56 -11.62 -12.18 7.79
CA GLU A 56 -10.93 -13.43 7.45
C GLU A 56 -9.67 -13.61 8.31
N VAL A 57 -9.10 -14.81 8.30
CA VAL A 57 -7.76 -15.07 8.83
C VAL A 57 -6.76 -14.88 7.69
N LEU A 58 -5.83 -13.95 7.83
CA LEU A 58 -4.74 -13.78 6.89
C LEU A 58 -3.61 -14.76 7.20
N ILE A 59 -3.12 -15.45 6.20
CA ILE A 59 -1.99 -16.37 6.29
C ILE A 59 -0.79 -15.71 5.63
N LEU A 60 0.18 -15.29 6.43
CA LEU A 60 1.34 -14.52 5.98
C LEU A 60 2.61 -15.38 6.08
N GLY A 61 3.27 -15.59 4.95
CA GLY A 61 4.55 -16.29 4.88
C GLY A 61 5.74 -15.33 4.83
N THR A 62 6.78 -15.63 5.60
CA THR A 62 8.05 -14.90 5.60
C THR A 62 9.23 -15.86 5.80
N ASN A 63 10.38 -15.51 5.26
CA ASN A 63 11.64 -16.23 5.49
C ASN A 63 12.48 -15.59 6.62
N VAL A 64 11.97 -14.52 7.25
CA VAL A 64 12.66 -13.81 8.33
C VAL A 64 12.39 -14.49 9.66
N ALA A 65 13.44 -14.68 10.46
CA ALA A 65 13.37 -15.34 11.76
C ALA A 65 12.60 -14.50 12.81
N PRO A 66 12.02 -15.13 13.86
CA PRO A 66 11.27 -14.42 14.90
C PRO A 66 12.09 -13.38 15.65
N GLU A 67 13.40 -13.61 15.79
CA GLU A 67 14.35 -12.73 16.47
C GLU A 67 14.63 -11.45 15.71
N GLU A 68 14.53 -11.49 14.37
CA GLU A 68 14.73 -10.32 13.49
C GLU A 68 13.45 -9.54 13.27
N LEU A 69 12.31 -10.24 13.24
CA LEU A 69 11.00 -9.64 12.94
C LEU A 69 9.90 -10.40 13.72
N SER A 70 9.34 -9.77 14.74
CA SER A 70 8.24 -10.34 15.52
C SER A 70 6.99 -10.61 14.67
N ALA A 71 6.07 -11.45 15.13
CA ALA A 71 4.83 -11.72 14.41
C ALA A 71 3.92 -10.48 14.35
N ALA A 72 3.96 -9.62 15.37
CA ALA A 72 3.27 -8.34 15.39
C ALA A 72 3.78 -7.40 14.28
N GLU A 73 5.11 -7.34 14.09
CA GLU A 73 5.71 -6.53 13.02
C GLU A 73 5.40 -7.09 11.63
N VAL A 74 5.37 -8.42 11.45
CA VAL A 74 4.92 -9.06 10.21
C VAL A 74 3.48 -8.62 9.87
N ALA A 75 2.58 -8.63 10.84
CA ALA A 75 1.19 -8.19 10.66
C ALA A 75 1.11 -6.70 10.30
N LEU A 76 1.91 -5.84 10.97
CA LEU A 76 1.98 -4.41 10.71
C LEU A 76 2.52 -4.11 9.31
N LEU A 77 3.63 -4.73 8.92
CA LEU A 77 4.22 -4.58 7.59
C LEU A 77 3.26 -5.01 6.48
N TYR A 78 2.52 -6.11 6.70
CA TYR A 78 1.51 -6.53 5.73
C TYR A 78 0.37 -5.51 5.59
N LYS A 79 -0.06 -4.92 6.69
CA LYS A 79 -1.05 -3.84 6.67
C LYS A 79 -0.52 -2.61 5.90
N GLN A 80 0.75 -2.28 6.07
CA GLN A 80 1.38 -1.16 5.35
C GLN A 80 1.52 -1.42 3.84
N ARG A 81 1.61 -2.69 3.40
CA ARG A 81 1.64 -3.04 1.98
C ARG A 81 0.45 -2.46 1.20
N TRP A 82 -0.71 -2.35 1.84
CA TRP A 82 -1.89 -1.74 1.24
C TRP A 82 -1.67 -0.25 0.87
N HIS A 83 -0.81 0.45 1.60
CA HIS A 83 -0.45 1.83 1.28
C HIS A 83 0.26 1.95 -0.07
N ILE A 84 1.04 0.94 -0.47
CA ILE A 84 1.68 0.89 -1.79
C ILE A 84 0.61 0.78 -2.90
N GLU A 85 -0.40 -0.06 -2.72
CA GLU A 85 -1.50 -0.18 -3.68
C GLU A 85 -2.34 1.11 -3.76
N LEU A 86 -2.60 1.74 -2.61
CA LEU A 86 -3.26 3.04 -2.56
C LEU A 86 -2.41 4.13 -3.24
N PHE A 87 -1.10 4.12 -3.03
CA PHE A 87 -0.17 5.03 -3.70
C PHE A 87 -0.19 4.86 -5.21
N PHE A 88 -0.08 3.63 -5.73
CA PHE A 88 -0.17 3.39 -7.17
C PHE A 88 -1.55 3.71 -7.75
N ARG A 89 -2.62 3.46 -7.01
CA ARG A 89 -3.97 3.88 -7.39
C ARG A 89 -4.06 5.39 -7.47
N TRP A 90 -3.53 6.08 -6.47
CA TRP A 90 -3.44 7.52 -6.42
C TRP A 90 -2.63 8.08 -7.61
N LEU A 91 -1.44 7.52 -7.87
CA LEU A 91 -0.60 7.88 -9.00
C LEU A 91 -1.37 7.74 -10.33
N LYS A 92 -2.05 6.65 -10.55
CA LYS A 92 -2.83 6.39 -11.79
C LYS A 92 -4.07 7.27 -11.91
N CYS A 93 -4.81 7.47 -10.81
CA CYS A 93 -6.11 8.14 -10.87
C CYS A 93 -6.02 9.66 -10.71
N ILE A 94 -5.03 10.15 -9.95
CA ILE A 94 -4.90 11.56 -9.61
C ILE A 94 -3.94 12.26 -10.56
N LEU A 95 -2.79 11.65 -10.86
CA LEU A 95 -1.79 12.24 -11.74
C LEU A 95 -2.02 11.94 -13.22
N GLY A 96 -3.14 11.30 -13.57
CA GLY A 96 -3.47 11.00 -14.97
C GLY A 96 -2.50 10.02 -15.65
N CYS A 97 -1.64 9.33 -14.89
CA CYS A 97 -0.68 8.34 -15.40
C CYS A 97 -1.36 7.06 -15.91
N ARG A 98 -2.54 7.18 -16.53
CA ARG A 98 -3.22 6.07 -17.21
C ARG A 98 -2.66 5.83 -18.60
N HIS A 99 -2.16 6.88 -19.23
CA HIS A 99 -1.53 6.84 -20.54
C HIS A 99 -0.13 7.40 -20.41
N TRP A 100 0.85 6.56 -20.66
CA TRP A 100 2.23 7.00 -20.70
C TRP A 100 2.45 7.80 -21.98
N LEU A 101 2.89 9.05 -21.85
CA LEU A 101 3.27 9.90 -23.00
C LEU A 101 4.60 9.49 -23.60
N ALA A 102 5.42 8.79 -22.80
CA ALA A 102 6.74 8.32 -23.20
C ALA A 102 6.75 6.79 -23.30
N GLU A 103 7.38 6.27 -24.34
CA GLU A 103 7.56 4.84 -24.57
C GLU A 103 8.89 4.32 -24.00
N SER A 104 9.88 5.21 -23.81
CA SER A 104 11.16 4.82 -23.25
C SER A 104 11.13 4.70 -21.72
N PRO A 105 11.91 3.77 -21.10
CA PRO A 105 11.98 3.64 -19.65
C PRO A 105 12.38 4.95 -18.94
N GLN A 106 13.29 5.73 -19.52
CA GLN A 106 13.72 7.01 -18.99
C GLN A 106 12.60 8.05 -19.05
N GLY A 107 11.86 8.12 -20.15
CA GLY A 107 10.72 9.01 -20.31
C GLY A 107 9.59 8.69 -19.30
N VAL A 108 9.31 7.41 -19.08
CA VAL A 108 8.36 6.97 -18.05
C VAL A 108 8.83 7.37 -16.64
N ALA A 109 10.12 7.19 -16.34
CA ALA A 109 10.69 7.60 -15.06
C ALA A 109 10.56 9.11 -14.83
N ILE A 110 10.89 9.92 -15.84
CA ILE A 110 10.74 11.39 -15.79
C ILE A 110 9.27 11.76 -15.52
N GLN A 111 8.34 11.15 -16.22
CA GLN A 111 6.91 11.42 -16.04
C GLN A 111 6.45 11.11 -14.61
N ILE A 112 6.92 10.00 -14.02
CA ILE A 112 6.63 9.65 -12.62
C ILE A 112 7.22 10.70 -11.67
N TYR A 113 8.48 11.08 -11.85
CA TYR A 113 9.13 12.08 -10.99
C TYR A 113 8.44 13.45 -11.07
N LEU A 114 8.07 13.91 -12.26
CA LEU A 114 7.33 15.17 -12.42
C LEU A 114 5.97 15.11 -11.70
N ALA A 115 5.28 14.00 -11.82
CA ALA A 115 4.02 13.78 -11.14
C ALA A 115 4.16 13.79 -9.61
N LEU A 116 5.21 13.16 -9.06
CA LEU A 116 5.52 13.17 -7.63
C LEU A 116 5.89 14.56 -7.13
N ILE A 117 6.72 15.29 -7.88
CA ILE A 117 7.10 16.67 -7.56
C ILE A 117 5.85 17.57 -7.51
N ALA A 118 5.00 17.50 -8.52
CA ALA A 118 3.75 18.25 -8.55
C ALA A 118 2.86 17.93 -7.34
N ALA A 119 2.74 16.67 -6.99
CA ALA A 119 1.97 16.25 -5.83
C ALA A 119 2.54 16.77 -4.51
N LEU A 120 3.87 16.72 -4.35
CA LEU A 120 4.55 17.24 -3.15
C LEU A 120 4.42 18.77 -3.05
N LEU A 121 4.56 19.50 -4.15
CA LEU A 121 4.35 20.95 -4.18
C LEU A 121 2.92 21.32 -3.80
N LEU A 122 1.93 20.59 -4.31
CA LEU A 122 0.54 20.76 -3.91
C LEU A 122 0.33 20.46 -2.43
N GLN A 123 0.93 19.40 -1.92
CA GLN A 123 0.84 19.06 -0.50
C GLN A 123 1.47 20.13 0.39
N LEU A 124 2.60 20.70 -0.02
CA LEU A 124 3.25 21.81 0.68
C LEU A 124 2.39 23.06 0.67
N HIS A 125 1.78 23.38 -0.48
CA HIS A 125 0.91 24.56 -0.63
C HIS A 125 -0.40 24.41 0.13
N THR A 126 -1.02 23.24 0.08
CA THR A 126 -2.35 22.99 0.66
C THR A 126 -2.32 22.42 2.09
N GLY A 127 -1.13 21.99 2.57
CA GLY A 127 -0.96 21.31 3.85
C GLY A 127 -1.49 19.86 3.89
N ARG A 128 -1.97 19.33 2.76
CA ARG A 128 -2.60 17.99 2.69
C ARG A 128 -2.28 17.29 1.36
N ALA A 129 -2.37 15.97 1.38
CA ALA A 129 -2.20 15.18 0.15
C ALA A 129 -3.28 15.56 -0.89
N PRO A 130 -2.87 15.81 -2.16
CA PRO A 130 -3.79 16.19 -3.21
C PRO A 130 -4.82 15.09 -3.46
N ASN A 131 -6.05 15.50 -3.71
CA ASN A 131 -7.14 14.60 -4.09
C ASN A 131 -7.44 14.70 -5.60
N ARG A 132 -8.32 13.84 -6.08
CA ARG A 132 -8.71 13.79 -7.49
C ARG A 132 -9.26 15.14 -7.98
N ARG A 133 -10.05 15.85 -7.17
CA ARG A 133 -10.66 17.12 -7.55
C ARG A 133 -9.64 18.23 -7.75
N MET A 134 -8.64 18.31 -6.89
CA MET A 134 -7.53 19.25 -7.04
C MET A 134 -6.77 19.03 -8.35
N MET A 135 -6.52 17.76 -8.70
CA MET A 135 -5.85 17.44 -9.96
C MET A 135 -6.69 17.74 -11.19
N GLU A 136 -8.02 17.53 -11.14
CA GLU A 136 -8.94 17.93 -12.21
C GLU A 136 -8.90 19.45 -12.44
N LEU A 137 -8.87 20.25 -11.37
CA LEU A 137 -8.76 21.72 -11.46
C LEU A 137 -7.46 22.15 -12.16
N ILE A 138 -6.35 21.52 -11.80
CA ILE A 138 -5.04 21.78 -12.44
C ILE A 138 -5.08 21.38 -13.92
N GLN A 139 -5.68 20.25 -14.26
CA GLN A 139 -5.83 19.84 -15.65
C GLN A 139 -6.64 20.85 -16.46
N PHE A 140 -7.74 21.38 -15.91
CA PHE A 140 -8.53 22.41 -16.57
C PHE A 140 -7.71 23.69 -16.83
N TYR A 141 -6.89 24.11 -15.87
CA TYR A 141 -5.97 25.22 -16.04
C TYR A 141 -4.95 24.96 -17.14
N LEU A 142 -4.29 23.78 -17.11
CA LEU A 142 -3.28 23.42 -18.11
C LEU A 142 -3.84 23.27 -19.54
N LEU A 143 -5.12 22.90 -19.65
CA LEU A 143 -5.84 22.84 -20.93
C LEU A 143 -6.36 24.20 -21.40
N GLY A 144 -6.15 25.27 -20.62
CA GLY A 144 -6.65 26.61 -20.95
C GLY A 144 -8.18 26.78 -20.80
N VAL A 145 -8.84 25.81 -20.12
CA VAL A 145 -10.29 25.84 -19.86
C VAL A 145 -10.62 26.69 -18.63
N ALA A 146 -9.67 26.80 -17.68
CA ALA A 146 -9.81 27.62 -16.48
C ALA A 146 -8.68 28.64 -16.38
N THR A 147 -8.96 29.78 -15.79
CA THR A 147 -7.95 30.80 -15.44
C THR A 147 -7.21 30.45 -14.17
N LEU A 148 -6.10 31.14 -13.90
CA LEU A 148 -5.35 30.97 -12.66
C LEU A 148 -6.19 31.31 -11.42
N ASP A 149 -6.99 32.36 -11.50
CA ASP A 149 -7.88 32.80 -10.41
C ASP A 149 -8.93 31.72 -10.09
N GLU A 150 -9.52 31.14 -11.12
CA GLU A 150 -10.49 30.06 -10.96
C GLU A 150 -9.84 28.79 -10.36
N LEU A 151 -8.60 28.48 -10.76
CA LEU A 151 -7.82 27.39 -10.14
C LEU A 151 -7.58 27.67 -8.65
N CYS A 152 -7.07 28.85 -8.29
CA CYS A 152 -6.79 29.21 -6.89
C CYS A 152 -8.07 29.15 -6.04
N ALA A 153 -9.14 29.78 -6.50
CA ALA A 153 -10.44 29.76 -5.81
C ALA A 153 -11.01 28.32 -5.70
N GLY A 154 -10.77 27.48 -6.68
CA GLY A 154 -11.16 26.07 -6.66
C GLY A 154 -10.39 25.25 -5.61
N LEU A 155 -9.09 25.46 -5.51
CA LEU A 155 -8.21 24.80 -4.53
C LEU A 155 -8.59 25.22 -3.10
N GLU A 156 -8.81 26.49 -2.83
CA GLU A 156 -9.25 27.00 -1.52
C GLU A 156 -10.60 26.41 -1.08
N ARG A 157 -11.56 26.35 -1.98
CA ARG A 157 -12.87 25.71 -1.71
C ARG A 157 -12.73 24.22 -1.36
N GLU A 158 -11.83 23.52 -2.05
CA GLU A 158 -11.61 22.11 -1.79
C GLU A 158 -10.88 21.89 -0.46
N GLN A 159 -9.94 22.75 -0.09
CA GLN A 159 -9.30 22.75 1.24
C GLN A 159 -10.34 22.96 2.35
N ALA A 160 -11.22 23.96 2.21
CA ALA A 160 -12.27 24.24 3.19
C ALA A 160 -13.26 23.07 3.35
N ARG A 161 -13.60 22.35 2.26
CA ARG A 161 -14.44 21.16 2.30
C ARG A 161 -13.79 20.00 3.05
N GLN A 162 -12.48 19.83 2.87
CA GLN A 162 -11.72 18.75 3.55
C GLN A 162 -11.56 19.02 5.05
N GLN A 163 -11.43 20.30 5.43
CA GLN A 163 -11.37 20.69 6.86
C GLN A 163 -12.67 20.38 7.61
N LYS A 164 -13.83 20.52 6.95
CA LYS A 164 -15.14 20.21 7.54
C LYS A 164 -15.43 18.71 7.70
N LYS A 165 -14.66 17.85 7.03
CA LYS A 165 -14.83 16.38 7.08
C LYS A 165 -13.85 15.68 8.04
N SER A 166 -12.87 16.39 8.58
CA SER A 166 -11.90 15.92 9.54
C SER A 166 -12.35 16.21 10.97
#